data_4e8542851766828308c74e8a806faa8c
#
_entry.id   4e8542851766828308c74e8a806faa8c
#
_cell.length_a   1.000
_cell.length_b   1.000
_cell.length_c   1.000
_cell.angle_alpha   90.00
_cell.angle_beta   90.00
_cell.angle_gamma   90.00
#
_symmetry.space_group_name_H-M   'P 1'
#
loop_
_entity.id
_entity.type
_entity.pdbx_description
1 polymer ?
#
loop_
_entity_poly.entity_id
_entity_poly.type
_entity_poly.pdbx_seq_one_letter_code
_entity_poly.pdbx_strand_id
1 'polypeptide(L)'
;MVEIDGEKALWFAMEKGLGLQRYRYIMEHVLNVDVSKNKDFKRMFNGFYGIRRGQSWRDRYYQVFEQMKKEREHITFKDIFNRISDQALEASFSSKMLATLNSQKPIWDSRVLHFLKLQPTGVTKVERIESIIKVYTEIEAWYKNYLSTEDARNNLILFDRTFPEYSWISATKKIDFMMWSYDASADK
;
A
#
# COMPACT_ATOMS: atom_id res chain seq x y z
N MET A 1 -20.72 -2.37 -7.34
CA MET A 1 -19.31 -2.18 -6.92
C MET A 1 -18.71 -1.16 -7.86
N VAL A 2 -17.80 -0.29 -7.42
CA VAL A 2 -17.16 0.67 -8.33
C VAL A 2 -16.19 -0.11 -9.21
N GLU A 3 -16.33 0.03 -10.53
CA GLU A 3 -15.47 -0.59 -11.53
C GLU A 3 -14.24 0.28 -11.80
N ILE A 4 -13.12 -0.35 -12.12
CA ILE A 4 -11.88 0.32 -12.49
C ILE A 4 -11.75 0.30 -14.01
N ASP A 5 -11.78 1.46 -14.64
CA ASP A 5 -11.41 1.58 -16.05
C ASP A 5 -9.90 1.32 -16.20
N GLY A 6 -9.58 0.06 -16.47
CA GLY A 6 -8.20 -0.41 -16.53
C GLY A 6 -7.39 0.21 -17.66
N GLU A 7 -7.99 0.47 -18.82
CA GLU A 7 -7.30 1.08 -19.96
C GLU A 7 -6.88 2.52 -19.61
N LYS A 8 -7.79 3.31 -19.04
CA LYS A 8 -7.51 4.67 -18.59
C LYS A 8 -6.45 4.69 -17.48
N ALA A 9 -6.56 3.78 -16.51
CA ALA A 9 -5.60 3.67 -15.41
C ALA A 9 -4.20 3.35 -15.91
N LEU A 10 -4.06 2.36 -16.81
CA LEU A 10 -2.76 1.96 -17.33
C LEU A 10 -2.16 2.96 -18.30
N TRP A 11 -2.98 3.64 -19.10
CA TRP A 11 -2.50 4.74 -19.94
C TRP A 11 -1.86 5.83 -19.08
N PHE A 12 -2.53 6.27 -18.01
CA PHE A 12 -1.99 7.25 -17.09
C PHE A 12 -0.72 6.74 -16.36
N ALA A 13 -0.73 5.44 -16.01
CA ALA A 13 0.42 4.77 -15.40
C ALA A 13 1.67 4.78 -16.31
N MET A 14 1.49 4.59 -17.61
CA MET A 14 2.57 4.64 -18.60
C MET A 14 3.14 6.05 -18.74
N GLU A 15 2.29 7.08 -18.75
CA GLU A 15 2.73 8.48 -18.84
C GLU A 15 3.50 8.96 -17.60
N LYS A 16 3.01 8.64 -16.41
CA LYS A 16 3.54 9.17 -15.14
C LYS A 16 4.53 8.25 -14.44
N GLY A 17 4.57 7.00 -14.85
CA GLY A 17 5.34 5.93 -14.23
C GLY A 17 4.73 5.46 -12.91
N LEU A 18 4.71 4.13 -12.70
CA LEU A 18 4.21 3.51 -11.46
C LEU A 18 5.30 3.31 -10.41
N GLY A 19 6.53 3.66 -10.71
CA GLY A 19 7.66 3.33 -9.83
C GLY A 19 7.94 1.82 -9.72
N LEU A 20 7.56 1.04 -10.74
CA LEU A 20 7.67 -0.43 -10.77
C LEU A 20 9.09 -0.92 -10.49
N GLN A 21 10.12 -0.23 -11.00
CA GLN A 21 11.51 -0.57 -10.72
C GLN A 21 11.86 -0.41 -9.24
N ARG A 22 11.35 0.66 -8.58
CA ARG A 22 11.53 0.84 -7.13
C ARG A 22 10.80 -0.23 -6.34
N TYR A 23 9.57 -0.59 -6.76
CA TYR A 23 8.80 -1.65 -6.14
C TYR A 23 9.52 -3.00 -6.25
N ARG A 24 10.05 -3.34 -7.44
CA ARG A 24 10.87 -4.54 -7.63
C ARG A 24 12.04 -4.56 -6.66
N TYR A 25 12.82 -3.49 -6.61
CA TYR A 25 13.95 -3.38 -5.69
C TYR A 25 13.53 -3.62 -4.23
N ILE A 26 12.44 -2.99 -3.79
CA ILE A 26 11.91 -3.15 -2.43
C ILE A 26 11.58 -4.62 -2.13
N MET A 27 10.84 -5.27 -3.02
CA MET A 27 10.40 -6.65 -2.82
C MET A 27 11.54 -7.66 -2.87
N GLU A 28 12.54 -7.45 -3.71
CA GLU A 28 13.74 -8.29 -3.78
C GLU A 28 14.64 -8.16 -2.53
N HIS A 29 14.61 -7.01 -1.86
CA HIS A 29 15.56 -6.72 -0.79
C HIS A 29 14.94 -6.76 0.62
N VAL A 30 13.62 -6.54 0.77
CA VAL A 30 12.99 -6.38 2.09
C VAL A 30 13.32 -7.52 3.07
N LEU A 31 13.39 -8.75 2.61
CA LEU A 31 13.71 -9.91 3.46
C LEU A 31 15.22 -10.21 3.55
N ASN A 32 16.01 -9.67 2.64
CA ASN A 32 17.41 -10.02 2.47
C ASN A 32 18.39 -9.02 3.10
N VAL A 33 17.91 -7.84 3.52
CA VAL A 33 18.75 -6.80 4.13
C VAL A 33 18.20 -6.39 5.50
N ASP A 34 19.03 -5.84 6.36
CA ASP A 34 18.58 -5.11 7.56
C ASP A 34 18.03 -3.75 7.12
N VAL A 35 16.68 -3.64 7.06
CA VAL A 35 16.01 -2.41 6.57
C VAL A 35 16.23 -1.22 7.49
N SER A 36 16.62 -1.46 8.76
CA SER A 36 16.95 -0.39 9.70
C SER A 36 18.31 0.24 9.46
N LYS A 37 19.19 -0.44 8.70
CA LYS A 37 20.56 0.00 8.41
C LYS A 37 20.79 0.29 6.94
N ASN A 38 20.14 -0.45 6.03
CA ASN A 38 20.38 -0.35 4.59
C ASN A 38 19.87 0.98 4.02
N LYS A 39 20.80 1.86 3.61
CA LYS A 39 20.49 3.20 3.10
C LYS A 39 19.78 3.16 1.75
N ASP A 40 20.12 2.22 0.88
CA ASP A 40 19.52 2.11 -0.45
C ASP A 40 18.08 1.62 -0.35
N PHE A 41 17.81 0.63 0.51
CA PHE A 41 16.45 0.21 0.79
C PHE A 41 15.59 1.38 1.29
N LYS A 42 16.08 2.13 2.29
CA LYS A 42 15.37 3.31 2.82
C LYS A 42 15.12 4.36 1.74
N ARG A 43 16.10 4.63 0.87
CA ARG A 43 15.95 5.58 -0.23
C ARG A 43 14.87 5.12 -1.23
N MET A 44 14.91 3.86 -1.65
CA MET A 44 13.94 3.29 -2.58
C MET A 44 12.53 3.27 -1.99
N PHE A 45 12.40 2.80 -0.75
CA PHE A 45 11.13 2.73 -0.03
C PHE A 45 10.52 4.13 0.21
N ASN A 46 11.33 5.09 0.71
CA ASN A 46 10.88 6.46 0.92
C ASN A 46 10.43 7.12 -0.39
N GLY A 47 11.18 6.90 -1.46
CA GLY A 47 10.85 7.47 -2.77
C GLY A 47 9.62 6.85 -3.40
N PHE A 48 9.39 5.54 -3.21
CA PHE A 48 8.22 4.84 -3.74
C PHE A 48 6.94 5.22 -2.98
N TYR A 49 7.00 5.20 -1.64
CA TYR A 49 5.83 5.47 -0.79
C TYR A 49 5.67 6.95 -0.39
N GLY A 50 6.52 7.84 -0.86
CA GLY A 50 6.43 9.28 -0.59
C GLY A 50 6.64 9.63 0.89
N ILE A 51 7.55 8.95 1.60
CA ILE A 51 7.77 9.20 3.03
C ILE A 51 8.55 10.51 3.22
N ARG A 52 7.86 11.54 3.69
CA ARG A 52 8.39 12.87 3.97
C ARG A 52 8.37 13.19 5.47
N ARG A 53 8.95 12.31 6.27
CA ARG A 53 9.04 12.46 7.74
C ARG A 53 10.46 12.83 8.16
N GLY A 54 10.61 13.45 9.33
CA GLY A 54 11.91 13.76 9.93
C GLY A 54 12.76 12.52 10.21
N GLN A 55 14.06 12.71 10.42
CA GLN A 55 15.02 11.59 10.57
C GLN A 55 14.67 10.70 11.77
N SER A 56 14.40 11.28 12.94
CA SER A 56 14.06 10.53 14.16
C SER A 56 12.85 9.59 13.97
N TRP A 57 11.79 10.11 13.30
CA TRP A 57 10.62 9.30 12.98
C TRP A 57 10.98 8.14 12.03
N ARG A 58 11.77 8.42 10.98
CA ARG A 58 12.19 7.39 10.02
C ARG A 58 13.04 6.31 10.68
N ASP A 59 13.95 6.69 11.57
CA ASP A 59 14.80 5.73 12.26
C ASP A 59 13.96 4.78 13.13
N ARG A 60 13.01 5.31 13.90
CA ARG A 60 12.05 4.49 14.66
C ARG A 60 11.20 3.61 13.74
N TYR A 61 10.67 4.15 12.64
CA TYR A 61 9.85 3.41 11.69
C TYR A 61 10.61 2.19 11.13
N TYR A 62 11.84 2.37 10.70
CA TYR A 62 12.64 1.28 10.15
C TYR A 62 13.14 0.29 11.20
N GLN A 63 13.33 0.70 12.46
CA GLN A 63 13.58 -0.22 13.56
C GLN A 63 12.37 -1.14 13.80
N VAL A 64 11.17 -0.57 13.86
CA VAL A 64 9.93 -1.35 13.95
C VAL A 64 9.78 -2.26 12.73
N PHE A 65 10.04 -1.76 11.54
CA PHE A 65 9.94 -2.55 10.31
C PHE A 65 10.84 -3.79 10.38
N GLU A 66 12.10 -3.64 10.79
CA GLU A 66 13.02 -4.77 10.93
C GLU A 66 12.54 -5.80 11.96
N GLN A 67 11.93 -5.35 13.05
CA GLN A 67 11.32 -6.24 14.04
C GLN A 67 10.12 -7.01 13.45
N MET A 68 9.25 -6.33 12.71
CA MET A 68 8.05 -6.92 12.12
C MET A 68 8.35 -7.97 11.04
N LYS A 69 9.52 -7.94 10.39
CA LYS A 69 9.95 -8.98 9.45
C LYS A 69 9.97 -10.37 10.08
N LYS A 70 10.30 -10.48 11.37
CA LYS A 70 10.34 -11.76 12.10
C LYS A 70 8.96 -12.34 12.35
N GLU A 71 7.96 -11.48 12.43
CA GLU A 71 6.56 -11.83 12.74
C GLU A 71 5.66 -11.84 11.49
N ARG A 72 6.22 -11.68 10.28
CA ARG A 72 5.51 -11.37 9.03
C ARG A 72 4.35 -12.31 8.68
N GLU A 73 4.39 -13.58 9.13
CA GLU A 73 3.37 -14.57 8.80
C GLU A 73 2.05 -14.34 9.54
N HIS A 74 2.11 -13.72 10.70
CA HIS A 74 0.95 -13.51 11.58
C HIS A 74 0.64 -12.03 11.84
N ILE A 75 1.46 -11.13 11.30
CA ILE A 75 1.33 -9.70 11.58
C ILE A 75 0.06 -9.12 10.98
N THR A 76 -0.65 -8.32 11.76
CA THR A 76 -1.84 -7.59 11.33
C THR A 76 -1.57 -6.10 11.17
N PHE A 77 -2.48 -5.42 10.48
CA PHE A 77 -2.46 -3.94 10.41
C PHE A 77 -2.47 -3.32 11.80
N LYS A 78 -3.30 -3.84 12.71
CA LYS A 78 -3.43 -3.33 14.08
C LYS A 78 -2.11 -3.43 14.87
N ASP A 79 -1.35 -4.52 14.67
CA ASP A 79 -0.08 -4.71 15.37
C ASP A 79 0.95 -3.65 14.96
N ILE A 80 1.11 -3.42 13.66
CA ILE A 80 2.00 -2.37 13.15
C ILE A 80 1.50 -1.00 13.57
N PHE A 81 0.19 -0.74 13.40
CA PHE A 81 -0.41 0.54 13.71
C PHE A 81 -0.18 0.94 15.17
N ASN A 82 -0.36 0.01 16.11
CA ASN A 82 -0.12 0.26 17.54
C ASN A 82 1.36 0.55 17.85
N ARG A 83 2.30 -0.01 17.08
CA ARG A 83 3.74 0.17 17.33
C ARG A 83 4.29 1.49 16.77
N ILE A 84 3.72 2.02 15.70
CA ILE A 84 4.22 3.25 15.07
C ILE A 84 3.36 4.48 15.33
N SER A 85 2.11 4.32 15.78
CA SER A 85 1.18 5.42 16.08
C SER A 85 1.34 5.90 17.51
N ASP A 86 2.24 6.85 17.72
CA ASP A 86 2.49 7.47 19.04
C ASP A 86 1.88 8.88 19.10
N GLN A 87 2.55 9.85 18.50
CA GLN A 87 2.09 11.24 18.43
C GLN A 87 1.04 11.46 17.33
N ALA A 88 1.12 10.70 16.26
CA ALA A 88 0.18 10.74 15.13
C ALA A 88 -0.35 9.34 14.82
N LEU A 89 -1.57 9.27 14.28
CA LEU A 89 -2.20 8.03 13.84
C LEU A 89 -1.68 7.67 12.43
N GLU A 90 -0.74 6.73 12.36
CA GLU A 90 0.06 6.44 11.17
C GLU A 90 -0.53 5.33 10.29
N ALA A 91 -1.84 5.39 10.00
CA ALA A 91 -2.55 4.36 9.24
C ALA A 91 -1.91 4.06 7.87
N SER A 92 -1.58 5.11 7.11
CA SER A 92 -0.96 4.98 5.79
C SER A 92 0.42 4.30 5.85
N PHE A 93 1.25 4.65 6.82
CA PHE A 93 2.57 4.04 6.94
C PHE A 93 2.52 2.63 7.52
N SER A 94 1.52 2.33 8.36
CA SER A 94 1.25 0.97 8.85
C SER A 94 0.90 0.02 7.72
N SER A 95 -0.02 0.43 6.86
CA SER A 95 -0.44 -0.39 5.72
C SER A 95 0.66 -0.57 4.67
N LYS A 96 1.49 0.44 4.44
CA LYS A 96 2.64 0.35 3.53
C LYS A 96 3.69 -0.65 4.02
N MET A 97 3.97 -0.66 5.34
CA MET A 97 4.82 -1.68 5.94
C MET A 97 4.19 -3.07 5.80
N LEU A 98 2.92 -3.21 6.16
CA LEU A 98 2.20 -4.48 6.07
C LEU A 98 2.19 -5.02 4.64
N ALA A 99 1.81 -4.20 3.65
CA ALA A 99 1.76 -4.59 2.24
C ALA A 99 3.13 -4.95 1.65
N THR A 100 4.22 -4.46 2.24
CA THR A 100 5.58 -4.83 1.85
C THR A 100 6.00 -6.17 2.47
N LEU A 101 5.53 -6.48 3.68
CA LEU A 101 5.76 -7.77 4.34
C LEU A 101 4.84 -8.88 3.83
N ASN A 102 3.63 -8.51 3.42
CA ASN A 102 2.63 -9.40 2.85
C ASN A 102 1.94 -8.69 1.66
N SER A 103 2.38 -9.00 0.46
CA SER A 103 1.91 -8.36 -0.78
C SER A 103 0.43 -8.63 -1.12
N GLN A 104 -0.25 -9.50 -0.38
CA GLN A 104 -1.69 -9.71 -0.50
C GLN A 104 -2.51 -8.68 0.30
N LYS A 105 -1.84 -7.83 1.09
CA LYS A 105 -2.50 -6.80 1.88
C LYS A 105 -2.54 -5.47 1.12
N PRO A 106 -3.71 -4.79 1.10
CA PRO A 106 -3.86 -3.49 0.44
C PRO A 106 -3.17 -2.38 1.22
N ILE A 107 -2.94 -1.26 0.54
CA ILE A 107 -2.46 -0.05 1.21
C ILE A 107 -3.60 0.90 1.55
N TRP A 108 -3.47 1.56 2.69
CA TRP A 108 -4.23 2.73 3.06
C TRP A 108 -3.57 3.96 2.40
N ASP A 109 -4.19 4.49 1.37
CA ASP A 109 -3.77 5.70 0.69
C ASP A 109 -4.95 6.66 0.53
N SER A 110 -4.70 7.95 0.46
CA SER A 110 -5.77 8.96 0.29
C SER A 110 -6.59 8.71 -0.98
N ARG A 111 -5.97 8.25 -2.06
CA ARG A 111 -6.65 7.92 -3.32
C ARG A 111 -7.52 6.68 -3.18
N VAL A 112 -7.03 5.64 -2.49
CA VAL A 112 -7.82 4.44 -2.17
C VAL A 112 -9.04 4.83 -1.34
N LEU A 113 -8.87 5.65 -0.31
CA LEU A 113 -9.97 6.13 0.51
C LEU A 113 -11.00 6.95 -0.29
N HIS A 114 -10.52 7.85 -1.14
CA HIS A 114 -11.37 8.65 -2.01
C HIS A 114 -12.16 7.77 -2.99
N PHE A 115 -11.48 6.86 -3.68
CA PHE A 115 -12.11 5.91 -4.61
C PHE A 115 -13.18 5.06 -3.93
N LEU A 116 -12.91 4.55 -2.73
CA LEU A 116 -13.84 3.72 -1.96
C LEU A 116 -14.87 4.53 -1.17
N LYS A 117 -14.78 5.87 -1.16
CA LYS A 117 -15.61 6.78 -0.36
C LYS A 117 -15.58 6.45 1.13
N LEU A 118 -14.40 6.07 1.62
CA LEU A 118 -14.14 5.73 3.01
C LEU A 118 -13.41 6.88 3.71
N GLN A 119 -13.79 7.15 4.95
CA GLN A 119 -13.03 8.05 5.81
C GLN A 119 -13.17 7.66 7.28
N PRO A 120 -12.09 7.74 8.07
CA PRO A 120 -12.18 7.50 9.50
C PRO A 120 -12.93 8.65 10.18
N THR A 121 -13.72 8.29 11.20
CA THR A 121 -14.50 9.22 12.03
C THR A 121 -14.06 9.13 13.49
N GLY A 122 -14.68 9.91 14.34
CA GLY A 122 -14.44 9.92 15.80
C GLY A 122 -13.92 11.27 16.29
N VAL A 123 -14.34 11.63 17.50
CA VAL A 123 -13.97 12.88 18.18
C VAL A 123 -12.75 12.63 19.08
N THR A 124 -12.77 11.54 19.85
CA THR A 124 -11.69 11.14 20.75
C THR A 124 -10.60 10.35 20.00
N LYS A 125 -9.41 10.30 20.59
CA LYS A 125 -8.31 9.48 20.06
C LYS A 125 -8.70 8.00 19.99
N VAL A 126 -9.43 7.49 20.97
CA VAL A 126 -9.87 6.08 21.01
C VAL A 126 -10.83 5.80 19.86
N GLU A 127 -11.89 6.59 19.71
CA GLU A 127 -12.84 6.44 18.60
C GLU A 127 -12.15 6.51 17.24
N ARG A 128 -11.18 7.40 17.07
CA ARG A 128 -10.43 7.51 15.81
C ARG A 128 -9.58 6.28 15.53
N ILE A 129 -8.96 5.68 16.56
CA ILE A 129 -8.20 4.44 16.42
C ILE A 129 -9.12 3.29 15.99
N GLU A 130 -10.26 3.13 16.66
CA GLU A 130 -11.25 2.10 16.33
C GLU A 130 -11.79 2.28 14.91
N SER A 131 -12.11 3.51 14.54
CA SER A 131 -12.57 3.84 13.20
C SER A 131 -11.51 3.55 12.13
N ILE A 132 -10.24 3.85 12.37
CA ILE A 132 -9.14 3.53 11.44
C ILE A 132 -9.03 2.03 11.25
N ILE A 133 -9.07 1.25 12.32
CA ILE A 133 -9.00 -0.21 12.23
C ILE A 133 -10.19 -0.76 11.43
N LYS A 134 -11.40 -0.25 11.69
CA LYS A 134 -12.60 -0.62 10.96
C LYS A 134 -12.50 -0.30 9.47
N VAL A 135 -12.10 0.93 9.13
CA VAL A 135 -11.92 1.37 7.73
C VAL A 135 -10.88 0.49 7.02
N TYR A 136 -9.77 0.12 7.68
CA TYR A 136 -8.82 -0.78 7.05
C TYR A 136 -9.41 -2.18 6.78
N THR A 137 -10.22 -2.71 7.69
CA THR A 137 -10.96 -3.96 7.46
C THR A 137 -11.94 -3.85 6.27
N GLU A 138 -12.58 -2.69 6.10
CA GLU A 138 -13.46 -2.42 4.95
C GLU A 138 -12.67 -2.37 3.64
N ILE A 139 -11.46 -1.79 3.65
CA ILE A 139 -10.55 -1.83 2.49
C ILE A 139 -10.19 -3.29 2.15
N GLU A 140 -9.75 -4.09 3.12
CA GLU A 140 -9.43 -5.51 2.90
C GLU A 140 -10.62 -6.30 2.33
N ALA A 141 -11.82 -6.08 2.88
CA ALA A 141 -13.06 -6.71 2.41
C ALA A 141 -13.39 -6.32 0.97
N TRP A 142 -13.22 -5.03 0.61
CA TRP A 142 -13.44 -4.58 -0.75
C TRP A 142 -12.49 -5.26 -1.73
N TYR A 143 -11.18 -5.31 -1.44
CA TYR A 143 -10.19 -5.98 -2.31
C TYR A 143 -10.49 -7.46 -2.47
N LYS A 144 -10.83 -8.16 -1.38
CA LYS A 144 -11.23 -9.57 -1.43
C LYS A 144 -12.42 -9.79 -2.36
N ASN A 145 -13.45 -8.95 -2.24
CA ASN A 145 -14.66 -9.06 -3.06
C ASN A 145 -14.37 -8.66 -4.52
N TYR A 146 -13.64 -7.57 -4.75
CA TYR A 146 -13.31 -7.10 -6.09
C TYR A 146 -12.48 -8.13 -6.86
N LEU A 147 -11.47 -8.71 -6.25
CA LEU A 147 -10.61 -9.72 -6.88
C LEU A 147 -11.35 -10.99 -7.32
N SER A 148 -12.58 -11.22 -6.84
CA SER A 148 -13.44 -12.33 -7.30
C SER A 148 -14.28 -11.99 -8.54
N THR A 149 -14.27 -10.74 -8.99
CA THR A 149 -15.08 -10.28 -10.13
C THR A 149 -14.42 -10.54 -11.48
N GLU A 150 -15.23 -10.54 -12.55
CA GLU A 150 -14.74 -10.60 -13.92
C GLU A 150 -13.97 -9.34 -14.30
N ASP A 151 -14.43 -8.17 -13.84
CA ASP A 151 -13.75 -6.88 -14.02
C ASP A 151 -12.31 -6.93 -13.50
N ALA A 152 -12.11 -7.42 -12.28
CA ALA A 152 -10.77 -7.59 -11.73
C ALA A 152 -9.91 -8.55 -12.57
N ARG A 153 -10.47 -9.65 -13.05
CA ARG A 153 -9.75 -10.60 -13.90
C ARG A 153 -9.28 -9.96 -15.20
N ASN A 154 -10.14 -9.19 -15.85
CA ASN A 154 -9.82 -8.48 -17.09
C ASN A 154 -8.73 -7.43 -16.83
N ASN A 155 -8.83 -6.68 -15.75
CA ASN A 155 -7.84 -5.67 -15.35
C ASN A 155 -6.47 -6.30 -15.03
N LEU A 156 -6.43 -7.47 -14.38
CA LEU A 156 -5.19 -8.18 -14.10
C LEU A 156 -4.51 -8.67 -15.40
N ILE A 157 -5.29 -9.22 -16.34
CA ILE A 157 -4.78 -9.62 -17.64
C ILE A 157 -4.23 -8.42 -18.41
N LEU A 158 -4.94 -7.30 -18.39
CA LEU A 158 -4.52 -6.07 -19.03
C LEU A 158 -3.21 -5.54 -18.42
N PHE A 159 -3.08 -5.56 -17.07
CA PHE A 159 -1.84 -5.18 -16.39
C PHE A 159 -0.66 -6.05 -16.84
N ASP A 160 -0.85 -7.37 -16.87
CA ASP A 160 0.22 -8.33 -17.25
C ASP A 160 0.64 -8.20 -18.71
N ARG A 161 -0.29 -7.87 -19.61
CA ARG A 161 0.01 -7.55 -20.99
C ARG A 161 0.79 -6.24 -21.15
N THR A 162 0.44 -5.24 -20.36
CA THR A 162 1.08 -3.91 -20.40
C THR A 162 2.47 -3.93 -19.77
N PHE A 163 2.64 -4.70 -18.69
CA PHE A 163 3.88 -4.79 -17.93
C PHE A 163 4.32 -6.25 -17.70
N PRO A 164 4.67 -7.00 -18.76
CA PRO A 164 4.94 -8.44 -18.66
C PRO A 164 6.09 -8.80 -17.72
N GLU A 165 7.09 -7.94 -17.58
CA GLU A 165 8.21 -8.11 -16.64
C GLU A 165 7.79 -8.01 -15.16
N TYR A 166 6.56 -7.57 -14.90
CA TYR A 166 5.99 -7.35 -13.56
C TYR A 166 4.79 -8.27 -13.29
N SER A 167 4.59 -9.32 -14.08
CA SER A 167 3.51 -10.31 -13.91
C SER A 167 3.58 -11.03 -12.55
N TRP A 168 4.76 -11.11 -11.93
CA TRP A 168 5.00 -11.66 -10.59
C TRP A 168 4.36 -10.85 -9.45
N ILE A 169 3.97 -9.60 -9.70
CA ILE A 169 3.32 -8.74 -8.69
C ILE A 169 1.97 -9.35 -8.28
N SER A 170 1.66 -9.32 -6.98
CA SER A 170 0.39 -9.84 -6.46
C SER A 170 -0.82 -9.14 -7.09
N ALA A 171 -1.94 -9.87 -7.21
CA ALA A 171 -3.18 -9.31 -7.73
C ALA A 171 -3.63 -8.06 -6.96
N THR A 172 -3.57 -8.09 -5.63
CA THR A 172 -3.87 -6.94 -4.77
C THR A 172 -3.03 -5.73 -5.16
N LYS A 173 -1.73 -5.92 -5.35
CA LYS A 173 -0.82 -4.80 -5.66
C LYS A 173 -0.99 -4.27 -7.07
N LYS A 174 -1.32 -5.11 -8.05
CA LYS A 174 -1.68 -4.66 -9.41
C LYS A 174 -2.92 -3.75 -9.37
N ILE A 175 -3.94 -4.15 -8.62
CA ILE A 175 -5.15 -3.33 -8.43
C ILE A 175 -4.85 -2.04 -7.67
N ASP A 176 -3.96 -2.06 -6.66
CA ASP A 176 -3.47 -0.84 -6.01
C ASP A 176 -2.88 0.17 -7.01
N PHE A 177 -2.03 -0.31 -7.92
CA PHE A 177 -1.43 0.54 -8.96
C PHE A 177 -2.47 1.13 -9.89
N MET A 178 -3.44 0.33 -10.32
CA MET A 178 -4.50 0.78 -11.22
C MET A 178 -5.44 1.77 -10.53
N MET A 179 -5.86 1.49 -9.30
CA MET A 179 -6.71 2.38 -8.51
C MET A 179 -6.01 3.73 -8.26
N TRP A 180 -4.74 3.69 -7.90
CA TRP A 180 -3.96 4.91 -7.68
C TRP A 180 -3.84 5.76 -8.94
N SER A 181 -3.64 5.13 -10.09
CA SER A 181 -3.54 5.80 -11.38
C SER A 181 -4.87 6.33 -11.87
N TYR A 182 -5.95 5.58 -11.67
CA TYR A 182 -7.31 5.97 -12.06
C TYR A 182 -7.77 7.24 -11.32
N ASP A 183 -7.62 7.26 -9.99
CA ASP A 183 -7.98 8.43 -9.18
C ASP A 183 -7.13 9.67 -9.53
N ALA A 184 -5.84 9.47 -9.78
CA ALA A 184 -4.94 10.55 -10.22
C ALA A 184 -5.33 11.14 -11.59
N SER A 185 -6.05 10.41 -12.43
CA SER A 185 -6.54 10.87 -13.72
C SER A 185 -7.83 11.69 -13.63
N ALA A 186 -8.56 11.58 -12.51
CA ALA A 186 -9.80 12.32 -12.28
C ALA A 186 -9.55 13.78 -11.82
N ASP A 187 -8.35 14.07 -11.32
CA ASP A 187 -7.94 15.41 -10.85
C ASP A 187 -7.48 16.35 -12.01
N LYS A 188 -7.65 15.94 -13.27
CA LYS A 188 -7.34 16.70 -14.48
C LYS A 188 -8.55 16.94 -15.35
#